data_bb1082403a4fe60bad60febde153ddc4
#
_entry.id   bb1082403a4fe60bad60febde153ddc4
#
_cell.length_a   1.000
_cell.length_b   1.000
_cell.length_c   1.000
_cell.angle_alpha   90.00
_cell.angle_beta   90.00
_cell.angle_gamma   90.00
#
_symmetry.space_group_name_H-M   'P 1'
#
loop_
_entity.id
_entity.type
_entity.pdbx_description
1 polymer ?
#
loop_
_entity_poly.entity_id
_entity_poly.type
_entity_poly.pdbx_seq_one_letter_code
_entity_poly.pdbx_strand_id
1 'polypeptide(L)'
;MRAITEKAGVTRFGAAILAYALSFGLTAVSRGGISFPGAECAYVALVMLVNPVVNSRFFDVKAAVYIPLLIIGWINIAFLASLTIRWRSGNGRAFRILRTATLLMIPFCWIVLYNEGLYPREGHVLWVVGMVVALFS
;
A
#
# COMPACT_ATOMS: atom_id res chain seq x y z
N MET A 1 -26.05 11.76 -20.24
CA MET A 1 -24.69 11.17 -20.23
C MET A 1 -23.87 11.46 -18.96
N ARG A 2 -23.78 12.70 -18.43
CA ARG A 2 -23.02 13.00 -17.19
C ARG A 2 -23.38 12.15 -15.97
N ALA A 3 -24.67 11.94 -15.68
CA ALA A 3 -25.13 11.17 -14.52
C ALA A 3 -24.73 9.69 -14.54
N ILE A 4 -24.57 9.08 -15.71
CA ILE A 4 -24.15 7.67 -15.85
C ILE A 4 -22.65 7.53 -15.59
N THR A 5 -21.86 8.47 -16.09
CA THR A 5 -20.40 8.49 -15.84
C THR A 5 -20.06 8.75 -14.36
N GLU A 6 -20.83 9.60 -13.70
CA GLU A 6 -20.66 9.91 -12.28
C GLU A 6 -20.98 8.71 -11.38
N LYS A 7 -22.10 8.02 -11.63
CA LYS A 7 -22.45 6.77 -10.93
C LYS A 7 -21.40 5.68 -11.13
N ALA A 8 -20.91 5.50 -12.36
CA ALA A 8 -19.85 4.52 -12.66
C ALA A 8 -18.54 4.84 -11.91
N GLY A 9 -18.16 6.12 -11.78
CA GLY A 9 -16.99 6.54 -11.01
C GLY A 9 -17.12 6.23 -9.52
N VAL A 10 -18.27 6.52 -8.92
CA VAL A 10 -18.55 6.22 -7.49
C VAL A 10 -18.50 4.71 -7.23
N THR A 11 -19.06 3.90 -8.13
CA THR A 11 -19.07 2.44 -7.99
C THR A 11 -17.64 1.87 -8.09
N ARG A 12 -16.84 2.35 -9.02
CA ARG A 12 -15.43 1.93 -9.17
C ARG A 12 -14.60 2.29 -7.95
N PHE A 13 -14.77 3.50 -7.45
CA PHE A 13 -14.08 3.95 -6.24
C PHE A 13 -14.47 3.09 -5.03
N GLY A 14 -15.77 2.85 -4.82
CA GLY A 14 -16.26 1.99 -3.73
C GLY A 14 -15.70 0.57 -3.81
N ALA A 15 -15.71 -0.04 -5.01
CA ALA A 15 -15.15 -1.37 -5.23
C ALA A 15 -13.63 -1.40 -4.95
N ALA A 16 -12.90 -0.36 -5.35
CA ALA A 16 -11.46 -0.25 -5.10
C ALA A 16 -11.13 -0.13 -3.61
N ILE A 17 -11.88 0.66 -2.86
CA ILE A 17 -11.72 0.77 -1.41
C ILE A 17 -12.08 -0.55 -0.71
N LEU A 18 -13.11 -1.23 -1.16
CA LEU A 18 -13.47 -2.55 -0.63
C LEU A 18 -12.36 -3.57 -0.91
N ALA A 19 -11.81 -3.61 -2.12
CA ALA A 19 -10.69 -4.48 -2.47
C ALA A 19 -9.46 -4.19 -1.60
N TYR A 20 -9.13 -2.92 -1.40
CA TYR A 20 -8.06 -2.49 -0.49
C TYR A 20 -8.31 -2.97 0.95
N ALA A 21 -9.52 -2.80 1.48
CA ALA A 21 -9.87 -3.24 2.82
C ALA A 21 -9.82 -4.77 2.98
N LEU A 22 -10.34 -5.52 2.01
CA LEU A 22 -10.33 -7.00 2.02
C LEU A 22 -8.92 -7.57 1.93
N SER A 23 -7.98 -6.85 1.31
CA SER A 23 -6.58 -7.29 1.19
C SER A 23 -5.91 -7.54 2.55
N PHE A 24 -6.34 -6.84 3.59
CA PHE A 24 -5.81 -7.01 4.95
C PHE A 24 -6.21 -8.35 5.60
N GLY A 25 -7.32 -8.94 5.18
CA GLY A 25 -7.78 -10.26 5.64
C GLY A 25 -7.19 -11.44 4.87
N LEU A 26 -6.54 -11.17 3.73
CA LEU A 26 -5.95 -12.20 2.88
C LEU A 26 -4.44 -12.35 3.13
N THR A 27 -3.86 -13.46 2.68
CA THR A 27 -2.42 -13.66 2.70
C THR A 27 -1.75 -12.63 1.79
N ALA A 28 -0.93 -11.74 2.37
CA ALA A 28 -0.23 -10.72 1.62
C ALA A 28 1.09 -11.21 1.06
N VAL A 29 1.88 -11.89 1.88
CA VAL A 29 3.20 -12.42 1.49
C VAL A 29 3.44 -13.80 2.09
N SER A 30 4.35 -14.56 1.49
CA SER A 30 4.79 -15.86 2.01
C SER A 30 6.30 -16.00 1.94
N ARG A 31 6.89 -16.75 2.89
CA ARG A 31 8.32 -17.07 2.96
C ARG A 31 8.51 -18.48 3.51
N GLY A 32 9.16 -19.38 2.77
CA GLY A 32 9.50 -20.71 3.25
C GLY A 32 8.31 -21.54 3.78
N GLY A 33 7.12 -21.41 3.19
CA GLY A 33 5.90 -22.08 3.63
C GLY A 33 5.11 -21.37 4.72
N ILE A 34 5.64 -20.27 5.29
CA ILE A 34 4.93 -19.42 6.24
C ILE A 34 4.20 -18.32 5.48
N SER A 35 2.94 -18.07 5.85
CA SER A 35 2.08 -17.06 5.24
C SER A 35 1.79 -15.93 6.24
N PHE A 36 1.89 -14.69 5.78
CA PHE A 36 1.63 -13.49 6.57
C PHE A 36 0.39 -12.76 6.02
N PRO A 37 -0.66 -12.56 6.84
CA PRO A 37 -1.84 -11.82 6.44
C PRO A 37 -1.53 -10.34 6.21
N GLY A 38 -2.32 -9.67 5.38
CA GLY A 38 -2.14 -8.26 5.04
C GLY A 38 -2.18 -7.33 6.25
N ALA A 39 -3.02 -7.63 7.25
CA ALA A 39 -3.10 -6.85 8.48
C ALA A 39 -1.79 -6.89 9.28
N GLU A 40 -1.15 -8.06 9.36
CA GLU A 40 0.14 -8.22 10.03
C GLU A 40 1.24 -7.48 9.29
N CYS A 41 1.27 -7.57 7.95
CA CYS A 41 2.21 -6.82 7.13
C CYS A 41 2.04 -5.31 7.30
N ALA A 42 0.80 -4.81 7.36
CA ALA A 42 0.51 -3.39 7.58
C ALA A 42 0.92 -2.94 8.99
N TYR A 43 0.67 -3.76 10.01
CA TYR A 43 1.10 -3.50 11.38
C TYR A 43 2.63 -3.40 11.47
N VAL A 44 3.34 -4.38 10.92
CA VAL A 44 4.81 -4.37 10.87
C VAL A 44 5.33 -3.12 10.17
N ALA A 45 4.75 -2.74 9.02
CA ALA A 45 5.11 -1.53 8.31
C ALA A 45 4.93 -0.26 9.16
N LEU A 46 3.81 -0.14 9.91
CA LEU A 46 3.55 0.97 10.82
C LEU A 46 4.53 1.01 12.00
N VAL A 47 4.81 -0.14 12.60
CA VAL A 47 5.76 -0.24 13.72
C VAL A 47 7.17 0.12 13.27
N MET A 48 7.55 -0.24 12.05
CA MET A 48 8.82 0.15 11.44
C MET A 48 8.99 1.66 11.29
N LEU A 49 7.90 2.42 11.06
CA LEU A 49 7.95 3.89 11.02
C LEU A 49 8.26 4.51 12.38
N VAL A 50 7.76 3.89 13.46
CA VAL A 50 7.86 4.46 14.81
C VAL A 50 9.13 3.99 15.52
N ASN A 51 9.55 2.75 15.29
CA ASN A 51 10.70 2.18 15.98
C ASN A 51 11.52 1.21 15.09
N PRO A 52 12.31 1.73 14.17
CA PRO A 52 13.13 0.91 13.28
C PRO A 52 14.18 0.07 14.02
N VAL A 53 14.60 0.50 15.22
CA VAL A 53 15.63 -0.21 16.02
C VAL A 53 15.08 -1.46 16.69
N VAL A 54 13.84 -1.45 17.17
CA VAL A 54 13.21 -2.63 17.80
C VAL A 54 12.98 -3.74 16.80
N ASN A 55 12.68 -3.36 15.56
CA ASN A 55 12.36 -4.31 14.49
C ASN A 55 13.60 -4.91 13.81
N SER A 56 14.80 -4.33 13.99
CA SER A 56 16.05 -4.94 13.53
C SER A 56 16.34 -6.30 14.20
N ARG A 57 15.71 -6.57 15.34
CA ARG A 57 15.80 -7.87 16.01
C ARG A 57 14.89 -8.94 15.42
N PHE A 58 13.81 -8.55 14.75
CA PHE A 58 12.89 -9.47 14.07
C PHE A 58 13.29 -9.76 12.62
N PHE A 59 13.97 -8.82 12.00
CA PHE A 59 14.52 -8.98 10.66
C PHE A 59 16.01 -8.76 10.81
N ASP A 60 16.80 -9.74 10.41
CA ASP A 60 18.27 -9.61 10.31
C ASP A 60 18.62 -8.65 9.14
N VAL A 61 18.11 -7.41 9.27
CA VAL A 61 18.05 -6.41 8.22
C VAL A 61 19.37 -5.65 8.20
N LYS A 62 20.17 -5.92 7.20
CA LYS A 62 21.33 -5.10 6.88
C LYS A 62 20.90 -3.64 6.69
N ALA A 63 21.68 -2.69 7.16
CA ALA A 63 21.37 -1.24 7.12
C ALA A 63 20.88 -0.74 5.74
N ALA A 64 21.31 -1.39 4.64
CA ALA A 64 20.89 -1.08 3.27
C ALA A 64 19.38 -1.30 3.01
N VAL A 65 18.69 -2.13 3.80
CA VAL A 65 17.28 -2.44 3.64
C VAL A 65 16.39 -1.55 4.52
N TYR A 66 16.97 -0.82 5.46
CA TYR A 66 16.23 0.09 6.36
C TYR A 66 15.51 1.21 5.61
N ILE A 67 16.18 1.88 4.69
CA ILE A 67 15.60 3.00 3.92
C ILE A 67 14.42 2.52 3.05
N PRO A 68 14.53 1.44 2.27
CA PRO A 68 13.40 0.86 1.57
C PRO A 68 12.23 0.48 2.48
N LEU A 69 12.48 -0.12 3.64
CA LEU A 69 11.42 -0.50 4.59
C LEU A 69 10.69 0.72 5.16
N LEU A 70 11.41 1.80 5.50
CA LEU A 70 10.81 3.08 5.89
C LEU A 70 9.91 3.63 4.78
N ILE A 71 10.37 3.61 3.53
CA ILE A 71 9.59 4.06 2.38
C ILE A 71 8.30 3.27 2.24
N ILE A 72 8.37 1.94 2.40
CA ILE A 72 7.19 1.05 2.34
C ILE A 72 6.18 1.35 3.45
N GLY A 73 6.66 1.64 4.65
CA GLY A 73 5.79 2.04 5.77
C GLY A 73 4.92 3.26 5.44
N TRP A 74 5.45 4.20 4.67
CA TRP A 74 4.74 5.42 4.28
C TRP A 74 3.70 5.21 3.18
N ILE A 75 3.70 4.10 2.43
CA ILE A 75 2.83 3.94 1.27
C ILE A 75 1.33 3.99 1.62
N ASN A 76 0.92 3.32 2.71
CA ASN A 76 -0.47 3.35 3.17
C ASN A 76 -0.87 4.75 3.65
N ILE A 77 0.04 5.45 4.32
CA ILE A 77 -0.17 6.83 4.79
C ILE A 77 -0.30 7.77 3.59
N ALA A 78 0.60 7.68 2.62
CA ALA A 78 0.55 8.48 1.40
C ALA A 78 -0.72 8.22 0.58
N PHE A 79 -1.16 6.95 0.50
CA PHE A 79 -2.41 6.57 -0.14
C PHE A 79 -3.62 7.20 0.55
N LEU A 80 -3.78 7.03 1.85
CA LEU A 80 -4.89 7.59 2.62
C LEU A 80 -4.89 9.13 2.61
N ALA A 81 -3.71 9.75 2.70
CA ALA A 81 -3.57 11.19 2.55
C ALA A 81 -3.98 11.66 1.15
N SER A 82 -3.63 10.92 0.09
CA SER A 82 -4.06 11.20 -1.28
C SER A 82 -5.58 11.22 -1.40
N LEU A 83 -6.25 10.21 -0.84
CA LEU A 83 -7.72 10.13 -0.85
C LEU A 83 -8.37 11.28 -0.08
N THR A 84 -7.82 11.62 1.09
CA THR A 84 -8.31 12.71 1.92
C THR A 84 -8.19 14.07 1.22
N ILE A 85 -7.03 14.34 0.60
CA ILE A 85 -6.79 15.57 -0.15
C ILE A 85 -7.70 15.64 -1.38
N ARG A 86 -7.84 14.52 -2.10
CA ARG A 86 -8.75 14.45 -3.23
C ARG A 86 -10.18 14.80 -2.83
N TRP A 87 -10.65 14.25 -1.72
CA TRP A 87 -12.00 14.51 -1.22
C TRP A 87 -12.21 15.96 -0.83
N ARG A 88 -11.21 16.59 -0.18
CA ARG A 88 -11.31 17.99 0.30
C ARG A 88 -11.05 19.03 -0.78
N SER A 89 -10.11 18.79 -1.67
CA SER A 89 -9.55 19.79 -2.59
C SER A 89 -9.60 19.36 -4.06
N GLY A 90 -10.19 18.20 -4.37
CA GLY A 90 -10.25 17.66 -5.72
C GLY A 90 -8.88 17.27 -6.29
N ASN A 91 -8.75 17.32 -7.62
CA ASN A 91 -7.55 16.90 -8.36
C ASN A 91 -6.45 17.97 -8.41
N GLY A 92 -6.21 18.67 -7.28
CA GLY A 92 -5.19 19.70 -7.17
C GLY A 92 -3.74 19.19 -7.28
N ARG A 93 -2.78 20.13 -7.23
CA ARG A 93 -1.34 19.82 -7.31
C ARG A 93 -0.89 18.85 -6.21
N ALA A 94 -1.36 19.05 -4.97
CA ALA A 94 -1.00 18.21 -3.83
C ALA A 94 -1.45 16.75 -4.03
N PHE A 95 -2.68 16.53 -4.51
CA PHE A 95 -3.17 15.20 -4.85
C PHE A 95 -2.30 14.53 -5.91
N ARG A 96 -1.95 15.25 -6.99
CA ARG A 96 -1.11 14.69 -8.06
C ARG A 96 0.27 14.28 -7.56
N ILE A 97 0.89 15.07 -6.70
CA ILE A 97 2.20 14.75 -6.10
C ILE A 97 2.10 13.48 -5.25
N LEU A 98 1.12 13.42 -4.32
CA LEU A 98 0.95 12.26 -3.45
C LEU A 98 0.56 10.99 -4.21
N ARG A 99 -0.31 11.11 -5.22
CA ARG A 99 -0.64 9.99 -6.11
C ARG A 99 0.61 9.43 -6.79
N THR A 100 1.42 10.31 -7.40
CA THR A 100 2.65 9.90 -8.06
C THR A 100 3.62 9.26 -7.08
N ALA A 101 3.81 9.84 -5.88
CA ALA A 101 4.65 9.27 -4.84
C ALA A 101 4.16 7.88 -4.42
N THR A 102 2.86 7.71 -4.17
CA THR A 102 2.27 6.40 -3.82
C THR A 102 2.53 5.36 -4.92
N LEU A 103 2.31 5.73 -6.18
CA LEU A 103 2.54 4.81 -7.31
C LEU A 103 4.01 4.42 -7.47
N LEU A 104 4.95 5.34 -7.22
CA LEU A 104 6.38 5.06 -7.26
C LEU A 104 6.84 4.17 -6.09
N MET A 105 6.17 4.21 -4.96
CA MET A 105 6.47 3.34 -3.82
C MET A 105 6.11 1.87 -4.07
N ILE A 106 5.13 1.56 -4.93
CA ILE A 106 4.70 0.18 -5.22
C ILE A 106 5.84 -0.69 -5.76
N PRO A 107 6.56 -0.31 -6.83
CA PRO A 107 7.71 -1.09 -7.31
C PRO A 107 8.82 -1.25 -6.26
N PHE A 108 9.08 -0.21 -5.45
CA PHE A 108 10.03 -0.34 -4.34
C PHE A 108 9.62 -1.41 -3.32
N CYS A 109 8.32 -1.49 -3.01
CA CYS A 109 7.79 -2.55 -2.16
C CYS A 109 8.12 -3.95 -2.71
N TRP A 110 7.94 -4.16 -4.00
CA TRP A 110 8.23 -5.44 -4.65
C TRP A 110 9.72 -5.78 -4.63
N ILE A 111 10.59 -4.80 -4.90
CA ILE A 111 12.05 -4.98 -4.86
C ILE A 111 12.47 -5.45 -3.46
N VAL A 112 11.95 -4.82 -2.40
CA VAL A 112 12.28 -5.20 -1.03
C VAL A 112 11.75 -6.59 -0.69
N LEU A 113 10.50 -6.90 -1.04
CA LEU A 113 9.92 -8.22 -0.80
C LEU A 113 10.77 -9.32 -1.46
N TYR A 114 11.18 -9.14 -2.71
CA TYR A 114 12.03 -10.11 -3.41
C TYR A 114 13.41 -10.25 -2.76
N ASN A 115 14.05 -9.15 -2.37
CA ASN A 115 15.35 -9.17 -1.71
C ASN A 115 15.31 -9.90 -0.36
N GLU A 116 14.19 -9.83 0.36
CA GLU A 116 13.98 -10.51 1.63
C GLU A 116 13.44 -11.97 1.45
N GLY A 117 13.31 -12.45 0.22
CA GLY A 117 12.74 -13.77 -0.07
C GLY A 117 11.26 -13.88 0.30
N LEU A 118 10.56 -12.76 0.32
CA LEU A 118 9.12 -12.67 0.53
C LEU A 118 8.41 -12.62 -0.82
N TYR A 119 7.47 -13.52 -1.04
CA TYR A 119 6.74 -13.63 -2.30
C TYR A 119 5.33 -13.03 -2.15
N PRO A 120 4.98 -12.02 -2.99
CA PRO A 120 3.64 -11.45 -2.99
C PRO A 120 2.57 -12.51 -3.28
N ARG A 121 1.48 -12.47 -2.52
CA ARG A 121 0.33 -13.36 -2.66
C ARG A 121 -0.91 -12.55 -3.02
N GLU A 122 -2.05 -13.22 -3.09
CA GLU A 122 -3.34 -12.67 -3.49
C GLU A 122 -3.73 -11.39 -2.73
N GLY A 123 -3.49 -11.34 -1.43
CA GLY A 123 -3.76 -10.15 -0.61
C GLY A 123 -2.93 -8.94 -1.04
N HIS A 124 -1.63 -9.15 -1.36
CA HIS A 124 -0.78 -8.08 -1.84
C HIS A 124 -1.21 -7.57 -3.23
N VAL A 125 -1.57 -8.49 -4.13
CA VAL A 125 -2.08 -8.12 -5.46
C VAL A 125 -3.36 -7.30 -5.34
N LEU A 126 -4.31 -7.76 -4.50
CA LEU A 126 -5.57 -7.06 -4.27
C LEU A 126 -5.35 -5.68 -3.64
N TRP A 127 -4.40 -5.55 -2.73
CA TRP A 127 -3.99 -4.29 -2.12
C TRP A 127 -3.46 -3.30 -3.17
N VAL A 128 -2.55 -3.73 -4.07
CA VAL A 128 -2.02 -2.89 -5.16
C VAL A 128 -3.14 -2.47 -6.11
N VAL A 129 -3.95 -3.41 -6.57
CA VAL A 129 -5.06 -3.14 -7.49
C VAL A 129 -6.06 -2.15 -6.86
N GLY A 130 -6.44 -2.38 -5.59
CA GLY A 130 -7.33 -1.48 -4.86
C GLY A 130 -6.79 -0.05 -4.79
N MET A 131 -5.50 0.12 -4.44
CA MET A 131 -4.86 1.44 -4.40
C MET A 131 -4.83 2.10 -5.78
N VAL A 132 -4.35 1.39 -6.81
CA VAL A 132 -4.23 1.95 -8.17
C VAL A 132 -5.60 2.38 -8.69
N VAL A 133 -6.61 1.50 -8.61
CA VAL A 133 -7.96 1.84 -9.08
C VAL A 133 -8.53 3.01 -8.30
N ALA A 134 -8.39 3.07 -6.98
CA ALA A 134 -8.87 4.19 -6.17
C ALA A 134 -8.22 5.53 -6.53
N LEU A 135 -6.92 5.54 -6.86
CA LEU A 135 -6.19 6.75 -7.23
C LEU A 135 -6.57 7.30 -8.62
N PHE A 136 -7.14 6.46 -9.48
CA PHE A 136 -7.55 6.84 -10.84
C PHE A 136 -9.08 6.90 -11.06
N SER A 137 -9.88 6.48 -10.08
CA SER A 137 -11.34 6.61 -10.12
C SER A 137 -11.78 8.04 -9.92
#